data_1a765b18af69c20c55dd3d665c3dbb3d
#
_entry.id   1a765b18af69c20c55dd3d665c3dbb3d
#
_cell.length_a   1.000
_cell.length_b   1.000
_cell.length_c   1.000
_cell.angle_alpha   90.00
_cell.angle_beta   90.00
_cell.angle_gamma   90.00
#
_symmetry.space_group_name_H-M   'P 1'
#
loop_
_entity.id
_entity.type
_entity.pdbx_description
1 polymer ?
#
loop_
_entity_poly.entity_id
_entity_poly.type
_entity_poly.pdbx_seq_one_letter_code
_entity_poly.pdbx_strand_id
1 'polypeptide(L)'
;MDGITSTCLLTDYLRSRGADVTMHIPRRIEEGYGLGCDAIRALSESGVTLIVTVDCGITGVDETAYAATLGVDLVITDHHECKEQLPAAVAVVDPHRPDCPYPFKHLAGVGVALKLVLALGEGREDALFARYCTLAAIGTTPTSCAWRARTAPSCSAGLRASTAATYGAARAAARGGAHVAPHLVDPDRLCARPAHQRRGPHGP
;
A
#
# COMPACT_ATOMS: atom_id res chain seq x y z
N MET A 1 8.22 1.95 1.77
CA MET A 1 7.52 0.83 2.49
C MET A 1 6.10 0.71 1.98
N ASP A 2 5.39 1.81 1.79
CA ASP A 2 3.99 1.83 1.35
C ASP A 2 3.77 1.05 0.04
N GLY A 3 4.43 1.42 -1.05
CA GLY A 3 4.31 0.72 -2.32
C GLY A 3 4.67 -0.77 -2.26
N ILE A 4 5.66 -1.16 -1.44
CA ILE A 4 6.04 -2.58 -1.29
C ILE A 4 4.91 -3.37 -0.62
N THR A 5 4.35 -2.84 0.48
CA THR A 5 3.26 -3.51 1.20
C THR A 5 1.98 -3.53 0.38
N SER A 6 1.70 -2.46 -0.38
CA SER A 6 0.59 -2.39 -1.33
C SER A 6 0.71 -3.47 -2.42
N THR A 7 1.89 -3.59 -3.02
CA THR A 7 2.19 -4.61 -4.04
C THR A 7 2.02 -6.02 -3.49
N CYS A 8 2.60 -6.30 -2.32
CA CYS A 8 2.47 -7.61 -1.67
C CYS A 8 1.01 -7.96 -1.39
N LEU A 9 0.25 -7.02 -0.82
CA LEU A 9 -1.15 -7.20 -0.45
C LEU A 9 -2.01 -7.51 -1.69
N LEU A 10 -1.93 -6.67 -2.70
CA LEU A 10 -2.76 -6.82 -3.91
C LEU A 10 -2.37 -8.07 -4.70
N THR A 11 -1.08 -8.36 -4.84
CA THR A 11 -0.59 -9.56 -5.54
C THR A 11 -1.07 -10.85 -4.86
N ASP A 12 -0.94 -10.94 -3.52
CA ASP A 12 -1.39 -12.10 -2.76
C ASP A 12 -2.89 -12.32 -2.94
N TYR A 13 -3.69 -11.25 -2.89
CA TYR A 13 -5.12 -11.33 -3.13
C TYR A 13 -5.46 -11.80 -4.54
N LEU A 14 -4.91 -11.17 -5.57
CA LEU A 14 -5.21 -11.50 -6.97
C LEU A 14 -4.80 -12.95 -7.30
N ARG A 15 -3.63 -13.38 -6.86
CA ARG A 15 -3.19 -14.78 -6.99
C ARG A 15 -4.13 -15.75 -6.28
N SER A 16 -4.64 -15.39 -5.09
CA SER A 16 -5.63 -16.20 -4.37
C SER A 16 -6.96 -16.32 -5.12
N ARG A 17 -7.20 -15.45 -6.10
CA ARG A 17 -8.36 -15.46 -7.00
C ARG A 17 -8.08 -16.17 -8.33
N GLY A 18 -6.89 -16.73 -8.50
CA GLY A 18 -6.50 -17.46 -9.70
C GLY A 18 -5.94 -16.59 -10.84
N ALA A 19 -5.67 -15.30 -10.58
CA ALA A 19 -5.03 -14.45 -11.57
C ALA A 19 -3.55 -14.81 -11.72
N ASP A 20 -3.07 -14.79 -12.97
CA ASP A 20 -1.64 -14.83 -13.27
C ASP A 20 -1.05 -13.43 -13.08
N VAL A 21 -0.22 -13.27 -12.04
CA VAL A 21 0.27 -11.97 -11.61
C VAL A 21 1.79 -11.94 -11.51
N THR A 22 2.39 -11.05 -12.29
CA THR A 22 3.79 -10.65 -12.17
C THR A 22 3.89 -9.35 -11.38
N MET A 23 4.83 -9.27 -10.43
CA MET A 23 5.12 -8.04 -9.69
C MET A 23 6.26 -7.29 -10.36
N HIS A 24 6.11 -5.97 -10.49
CA HIS A 24 7.18 -5.07 -10.86
C HIS A 24 7.36 -4.01 -9.78
N ILE A 25 8.57 -3.88 -9.26
CA ILE A 25 8.95 -2.83 -8.30
C ILE A 25 10.12 -2.08 -8.92
N PRO A 26 9.92 -0.80 -9.32
CA PRO A 26 10.96 -0.01 -9.98
C PRO A 26 12.22 0.13 -9.14
N ARG A 27 13.39 0.03 -9.77
CA ARG A 27 14.67 0.33 -9.15
C ARG A 27 14.87 1.84 -9.15
N ARG A 28 14.69 2.48 -7.99
CA ARG A 28 14.71 3.95 -7.82
C ARG A 28 15.91 4.66 -8.48
N ILE A 29 17.07 4.02 -8.50
CA ILE A 29 18.31 4.61 -9.03
C ILE A 29 18.36 4.55 -10.56
N GLU A 30 17.82 3.49 -11.17
CA GLU A 30 17.93 3.21 -12.60
C GLU A 30 16.67 3.63 -13.38
N GLU A 31 15.47 3.46 -12.78
CA GLU A 31 14.18 3.61 -13.45
C GLU A 31 13.41 4.86 -12.98
N GLY A 32 13.85 5.52 -11.90
CA GLY A 32 13.15 6.65 -11.31
C GLY A 32 12.00 6.25 -10.38
N TYR A 33 11.08 7.17 -10.13
CA TYR A 33 9.90 6.96 -9.29
C TYR A 33 8.65 6.79 -10.15
N GLY A 34 7.85 5.77 -9.84
CA GLY A 34 6.56 5.53 -10.50
C GLY A 34 6.64 4.56 -11.69
N LEU A 35 5.68 4.68 -12.59
CA LEU A 35 5.56 3.85 -13.77
C LEU A 35 6.31 4.49 -14.94
N GLY A 36 7.33 3.83 -15.47
CA GLY A 36 8.09 4.30 -16.63
C GLY A 36 7.71 3.61 -17.92
N CYS A 37 7.87 4.29 -19.07
CA CYS A 37 7.56 3.74 -20.39
C CYS A 37 8.39 2.48 -20.73
N ASP A 38 9.64 2.40 -20.28
CA ASP A 38 10.48 1.23 -20.51
C ASP A 38 9.97 0.00 -19.75
N ALA A 39 9.49 0.19 -18.51
CA ALA A 39 8.85 -0.86 -17.72
C ALA A 39 7.54 -1.33 -18.39
N ILE A 40 6.71 -0.40 -18.86
CA ILE A 40 5.47 -0.72 -19.59
C ILE A 40 5.78 -1.56 -20.83
N ARG A 41 6.79 -1.16 -21.62
CA ARG A 41 7.21 -1.89 -22.82
C ARG A 41 7.64 -3.31 -22.47
N ALA A 42 8.53 -3.48 -21.50
CA ALA A 42 9.03 -4.78 -21.08
C ALA A 42 7.89 -5.70 -20.58
N LEU A 43 6.94 -5.14 -19.82
CA LEU A 43 5.76 -5.88 -19.37
C LEU A 43 4.87 -6.29 -20.55
N SER A 44 4.61 -5.39 -21.51
CA SER A 44 3.86 -5.70 -22.72
C SER A 44 4.52 -6.81 -23.56
N GLU A 45 5.83 -6.73 -23.75
CA GLU A 45 6.61 -7.76 -24.47
C GLU A 45 6.59 -9.12 -23.76
N SER A 46 6.41 -9.15 -22.45
CA SER A 46 6.22 -10.37 -21.68
C SER A 46 4.79 -10.92 -21.68
N GLY A 47 3.88 -10.27 -22.40
CA GLY A 47 2.50 -10.71 -22.56
C GLY A 47 1.52 -10.16 -21.51
N VAL A 48 1.93 -9.16 -20.72
CA VAL A 48 1.04 -8.48 -19.77
C VAL A 48 0.03 -7.61 -20.54
N THR A 49 -1.25 -7.81 -20.27
CA THR A 49 -2.37 -7.10 -20.91
C THR A 49 -3.03 -6.08 -19.98
N LEU A 50 -2.81 -6.21 -18.67
CA LEU A 50 -3.33 -5.30 -17.65
C LEU A 50 -2.23 -4.97 -16.63
N ILE A 51 -1.98 -3.69 -16.41
CA ILE A 51 -1.12 -3.19 -15.34
C ILE A 51 -1.99 -2.53 -14.28
N VAL A 52 -1.82 -2.92 -13.03
CA VAL A 52 -2.44 -2.26 -11.88
C VAL A 52 -1.34 -1.59 -11.08
N THR A 53 -1.35 -0.25 -11.01
CA THR A 53 -0.39 0.48 -10.17
C THR A 53 -0.88 0.56 -8.74
N VAL A 54 0.05 0.62 -7.80
CA VAL A 54 -0.21 0.86 -6.37
C VAL A 54 0.77 1.89 -5.83
N ASP A 55 0.30 2.85 -5.05
CA ASP A 55 1.12 3.92 -4.45
C ASP A 55 1.84 4.79 -5.50
N CYS A 56 1.36 4.81 -6.72
CA CYS A 56 1.89 5.64 -7.82
C CYS A 56 0.94 5.65 -9.02
N GLY A 57 1.19 6.58 -9.94
CA GLY A 57 0.55 6.57 -11.26
C GLY A 57 -0.44 7.72 -11.50
N ILE A 58 -0.92 8.42 -10.45
CA ILE A 58 -1.90 9.51 -10.62
C ILE A 58 -1.40 10.67 -11.49
N THR A 59 -0.08 10.82 -11.62
CA THR A 59 0.55 11.84 -12.45
C THR A 59 1.05 11.32 -13.80
N GLY A 60 0.88 10.01 -14.08
CA GLY A 60 1.41 9.30 -15.25
C GLY A 60 0.51 9.39 -16.48
N VAL A 61 0.26 10.62 -16.97
CA VAL A 61 -0.60 10.86 -18.14
C VAL A 61 0.05 10.31 -19.41
N ASP A 62 1.32 10.60 -19.64
CA ASP A 62 2.07 10.17 -20.82
C ASP A 62 2.30 8.66 -20.81
N GLU A 63 2.62 8.11 -19.65
CA GLU A 63 2.80 6.66 -19.45
C GLU A 63 1.51 5.90 -19.73
N THR A 64 0.36 6.44 -19.30
CA THR A 64 -0.94 5.84 -19.59
C THR A 64 -1.26 5.87 -21.07
N ALA A 65 -1.01 7.00 -21.74
CA ALA A 65 -1.19 7.11 -23.17
C ALA A 65 -0.26 6.13 -23.93
N TYR A 66 0.98 5.99 -23.48
CA TYR A 66 1.92 5.04 -24.06
C TYR A 66 1.46 3.59 -23.89
N ALA A 67 0.99 3.19 -22.71
CA ALA A 67 0.44 1.86 -22.47
C ALA A 67 -0.70 1.52 -23.43
N ALA A 68 -1.61 2.49 -23.66
CA ALA A 68 -2.71 2.33 -24.61
C ALA A 68 -2.22 2.08 -26.05
N THR A 69 -1.09 2.68 -26.48
CA THR A 69 -0.51 2.40 -27.82
C THR A 69 0.01 0.98 -27.96
N LEU A 70 0.34 0.32 -26.84
CA LEU A 70 0.80 -1.06 -26.79
C LEU A 70 -0.35 -2.06 -26.55
N GLY A 71 -1.60 -1.59 -26.44
CA GLY A 71 -2.76 -2.42 -26.13
C GLY A 71 -2.77 -2.95 -24.69
N VAL A 72 -2.08 -2.26 -23.77
CA VAL A 72 -2.04 -2.60 -22.35
C VAL A 72 -2.99 -1.70 -21.57
N ASP A 73 -3.94 -2.30 -20.89
CA ASP A 73 -4.86 -1.60 -20.00
C ASP A 73 -4.17 -1.17 -18.71
N LEU A 74 -4.51 0.03 -18.20
CA LEU A 74 -4.06 0.51 -16.90
C LEU A 74 -5.21 0.70 -15.93
N VAL A 75 -5.03 0.22 -14.70
CA VAL A 75 -5.80 0.60 -13.52
C VAL A 75 -4.86 1.28 -12.54
N ILE A 76 -5.14 2.51 -12.18
CA ILE A 76 -4.31 3.31 -11.28
C ILE A 76 -4.92 3.30 -9.90
N THR A 77 -4.15 2.89 -8.88
CA THR A 77 -4.48 3.08 -7.47
C THR A 77 -3.39 3.88 -6.79
N ASP A 78 -3.74 5.07 -6.31
CA ASP A 78 -2.79 6.02 -5.76
C ASP A 78 -3.43 6.80 -4.60
N HIS A 79 -2.64 7.62 -3.92
CA HIS A 79 -3.05 8.48 -2.83
C HIS A 79 -2.32 9.84 -2.83
N HIS A 80 -1.58 10.12 -3.88
CA HIS A 80 -0.88 11.39 -4.04
C HIS A 80 -1.81 12.48 -4.59
N GLU A 81 -1.38 13.74 -4.50
CA GLU A 81 -2.15 14.86 -5.03
C GLU A 81 -2.33 14.76 -6.55
N CYS A 82 -3.56 14.95 -6.98
CA CYS A 82 -3.90 14.95 -8.40
C CYS A 82 -3.40 16.22 -9.10
N LYS A 83 -2.96 16.08 -10.35
CA LYS A 83 -2.77 17.21 -11.26
C LYS A 83 -4.09 17.62 -11.91
N GLU A 84 -4.10 18.74 -12.66
CA GLU A 84 -5.26 19.19 -13.42
C GLU A 84 -5.77 18.14 -14.40
N GLN A 85 -4.84 17.44 -15.07
CA GLN A 85 -5.15 16.35 -15.98
C GLN A 85 -4.92 15.01 -15.29
N LEU A 86 -5.95 14.19 -15.26
CA LEU A 86 -5.88 12.80 -14.80
C LEU A 86 -5.47 11.87 -15.95
N PRO A 87 -4.75 10.79 -15.66
CA PRO A 87 -4.44 9.75 -16.64
C PRO A 87 -5.71 9.13 -17.23
N ALA A 88 -5.73 8.90 -18.54
CA ALA A 88 -6.84 8.26 -19.25
C ALA A 88 -6.78 6.71 -19.12
N ALA A 89 -6.64 6.23 -17.88
CA ALA A 89 -6.64 4.80 -17.55
C ALA A 89 -8.06 4.22 -17.57
N VAL A 90 -8.18 2.89 -17.63
CA VAL A 90 -9.47 2.18 -17.53
C VAL A 90 -10.20 2.54 -16.24
N ALA A 91 -9.45 2.64 -15.14
CA ALA A 91 -9.95 3.15 -13.87
C ALA A 91 -8.85 3.88 -13.09
N VAL A 92 -9.25 4.93 -12.36
CA VAL A 92 -8.37 5.69 -11.47
C VAL A 92 -9.00 5.74 -10.08
N VAL A 93 -8.36 5.12 -9.13
CA VAL A 93 -8.79 5.07 -7.71
C VAL A 93 -7.83 5.89 -6.88
N ASP A 94 -8.26 7.09 -6.48
CA ASP A 94 -7.49 7.98 -5.64
C ASP A 94 -8.43 8.81 -4.76
N PRO A 95 -8.22 8.86 -3.44
CA PRO A 95 -9.03 9.69 -2.55
C PRO A 95 -8.93 11.18 -2.84
N HIS A 96 -7.81 11.67 -3.41
CA HIS A 96 -7.59 13.09 -3.69
C HIS A 96 -8.24 13.59 -4.99
N ARG A 97 -8.82 12.70 -5.79
CA ARG A 97 -9.59 13.13 -6.97
C ARG A 97 -10.69 14.10 -6.55
N PRO A 98 -10.89 15.19 -7.32
CA PRO A 98 -11.91 16.21 -7.01
C PRO A 98 -13.34 15.64 -6.93
N ASP A 99 -13.64 14.62 -7.76
CA ASP A 99 -14.92 13.94 -7.85
C ASP A 99 -15.07 12.75 -6.86
N CYS A 100 -14.05 12.44 -6.08
CA CYS A 100 -14.10 11.32 -5.15
C CYS A 100 -14.90 11.69 -3.89
N PRO A 101 -16.03 11.01 -3.58
CA PRO A 101 -16.83 11.33 -2.39
C PRO A 101 -16.25 10.72 -1.10
N TYR A 102 -15.15 9.97 -1.17
CA TYR A 102 -14.58 9.31 0.00
C TYR A 102 -14.11 10.34 1.03
N PRO A 103 -14.61 10.30 2.28
CA PRO A 103 -14.45 11.40 3.22
C PRO A 103 -13.04 11.51 3.82
N PHE A 104 -12.24 10.43 3.78
CA PHE A 104 -10.89 10.40 4.36
C PHE A 104 -9.83 10.42 3.26
N LYS A 105 -9.29 11.61 2.97
CA LYS A 105 -8.33 11.85 1.90
C LYS A 105 -6.90 11.34 2.22
N HIS A 106 -6.58 11.14 3.49
CA HIS A 106 -5.22 10.80 3.95
C HIS A 106 -5.00 9.29 4.13
N LEU A 107 -5.53 8.48 3.22
CA LEU A 107 -5.13 7.07 3.18
C LEU A 107 -3.70 6.97 2.65
N ALA A 108 -2.91 6.03 3.18
CA ALA A 108 -1.69 5.59 2.54
C ALA A 108 -2.02 4.72 1.30
N GLY A 109 -1.07 4.54 0.39
CA GLY A 109 -1.25 3.70 -0.80
C GLY A 109 -1.72 2.29 -0.45
N VAL A 110 -1.15 1.68 0.60
CA VAL A 110 -1.59 0.37 1.10
C VAL A 110 -3.02 0.40 1.66
N GLY A 111 -3.47 1.53 2.17
CA GLY A 111 -4.85 1.73 2.60
C GLY A 111 -5.82 1.75 1.42
N VAL A 112 -5.42 2.35 0.29
CA VAL A 112 -6.19 2.32 -0.97
C VAL A 112 -6.22 0.90 -1.52
N ALA A 113 -5.08 0.21 -1.58
CA ALA A 113 -5.00 -1.19 -2.02
C ALA A 113 -5.87 -2.12 -1.15
N LEU A 114 -5.84 -1.94 0.18
CA LEU A 114 -6.72 -2.70 1.09
C LEU A 114 -8.20 -2.44 0.78
N LYS A 115 -8.60 -1.18 0.56
CA LYS A 115 -9.99 -0.85 0.21
C LYS A 115 -10.42 -1.49 -1.10
N LEU A 116 -9.54 -1.51 -2.11
CA LEU A 116 -9.80 -2.21 -3.35
C LEU A 116 -10.02 -3.71 -3.11
N VAL A 117 -9.14 -4.36 -2.36
CA VAL A 117 -9.26 -5.78 -2.03
C VAL A 117 -10.54 -6.09 -1.26
N LEU A 118 -10.93 -5.25 -0.31
CA LEU A 118 -12.19 -5.42 0.43
C LEU A 118 -13.39 -5.29 -0.52
N ALA A 119 -13.39 -4.32 -1.42
CA ALA A 119 -14.46 -4.14 -2.41
C ALA A 119 -14.57 -5.33 -3.38
N LEU A 120 -13.43 -5.88 -3.83
CA LEU A 120 -13.39 -7.07 -4.68
C LEU A 120 -13.76 -8.36 -3.92
N GLY A 121 -13.76 -8.30 -2.61
CA GLY A 121 -13.97 -9.46 -1.73
C GLY A 121 -15.40 -9.94 -1.58
N GLU A 122 -16.38 -9.12 -1.89
CA GLU A 122 -17.83 -9.40 -1.89
C GLU A 122 -18.30 -10.30 -0.73
N GLY A 123 -18.62 -9.69 0.41
CA GLY A 123 -19.12 -10.42 1.60
C GLY A 123 -18.06 -11.17 2.42
N ARG A 124 -16.76 -10.96 2.13
CA ARG A 124 -15.63 -11.53 2.88
C ARG A 124 -14.73 -10.47 3.50
N GLU A 125 -15.25 -9.26 3.66
CA GLU A 125 -14.50 -8.07 4.08
C GLU A 125 -13.77 -8.28 5.41
N ASP A 126 -14.45 -8.88 6.40
CA ASP A 126 -13.86 -9.13 7.72
C ASP A 126 -12.68 -10.11 7.66
N ALA A 127 -12.82 -11.19 6.89
CA ALA A 127 -11.76 -12.19 6.71
C ALA A 127 -10.56 -11.60 5.94
N LEU A 128 -10.82 -10.81 4.90
CA LEU A 128 -9.79 -10.13 4.12
C LEU A 128 -9.10 -9.04 4.95
N PHE A 129 -9.88 -8.27 5.74
CA PHE A 129 -9.30 -7.31 6.66
C PHE A 129 -8.39 -7.98 7.67
N ALA A 130 -8.83 -9.07 8.31
CA ALA A 130 -8.02 -9.83 9.27
C ALA A 130 -6.72 -10.36 8.63
N ARG A 131 -6.78 -10.79 7.36
CA ARG A 131 -5.62 -11.28 6.60
C ARG A 131 -4.59 -10.17 6.31
N TYR A 132 -5.05 -8.98 5.91
CA TYR A 132 -4.19 -7.95 5.34
C TYR A 132 -3.94 -6.74 6.25
N CYS A 133 -4.61 -6.62 7.40
CA CYS A 133 -4.45 -5.48 8.31
C CYS A 133 -3.02 -5.27 8.79
N THR A 134 -2.22 -6.33 8.91
CA THR A 134 -0.80 -6.24 9.29
C THR A 134 0.02 -5.53 8.22
N LEU A 135 -0.16 -5.90 6.94
CA LEU A 135 0.53 -5.22 5.83
C LEU A 135 0.09 -3.76 5.72
N ALA A 136 -1.21 -3.50 5.88
CA ALA A 136 -1.75 -2.15 5.89
C ALA A 136 -1.16 -1.29 7.02
N ALA A 137 -0.98 -1.86 8.21
CA ALA A 137 -0.35 -1.17 9.33
C ALA A 137 1.12 -0.84 9.07
N ILE A 138 1.88 -1.80 8.52
CA ILE A 138 3.30 -1.64 8.21
C ILE A 138 3.52 -0.54 7.15
N GLY A 139 2.71 -0.52 6.09
CA GLY A 139 2.82 0.49 5.03
C GLY A 139 2.35 1.88 5.47
N THR A 140 1.30 1.96 6.31
CA THR A 140 0.77 3.24 6.78
C THR A 140 1.67 3.92 7.81
N THR A 141 2.37 3.16 8.65
CA THR A 141 3.16 3.71 9.78
C THR A 141 4.28 4.67 9.35
N PRO A 142 5.11 4.39 8.33
CA PRO A 142 6.17 5.29 7.88
C PRO A 142 5.67 6.40 6.93
N THR A 143 4.45 6.32 6.46
CA THR A 143 3.84 7.33 5.58
C THR A 143 3.35 8.50 6.42
N SER A 144 3.49 9.73 5.91
CA SER A 144 3.06 10.96 6.62
C SER A 144 1.54 11.07 6.79
N CYS A 145 0.84 9.96 6.85
CA CYS A 145 -0.60 9.87 7.07
C CYS A 145 -0.99 10.37 8.46
N ALA A 146 -2.02 11.21 8.52
CA ALA A 146 -2.61 11.59 9.79
C ALA A 146 -3.24 10.37 10.47
N TRP A 147 -2.77 10.03 11.68
CA TRP A 147 -3.37 9.00 12.52
C TRP A 147 -4.75 9.47 13.01
N ARG A 148 -5.78 9.18 12.24
CA ARG A 148 -7.17 9.54 12.54
C ARG A 148 -8.04 8.29 12.65
N ALA A 149 -9.29 8.48 13.01
CA ALA A 149 -10.26 7.44 13.33
C ALA A 149 -10.38 6.28 12.30
N ARG A 150 -10.02 6.49 11.04
CA ARG A 150 -10.08 5.46 10.00
C ARG A 150 -8.79 4.68 9.76
N THR A 151 -7.63 5.28 10.09
CA THR A 151 -6.33 4.60 9.98
C THR A 151 -5.90 3.94 11.28
N ALA A 152 -6.20 4.57 12.42
CA ALA A 152 -5.82 4.07 13.72
C ALA A 152 -6.36 2.65 14.03
N PRO A 153 -7.63 2.30 13.76
CA PRO A 153 -8.12 0.94 13.99
C PRO A 153 -7.40 -0.11 13.14
N SER A 154 -7.15 0.19 11.85
CA SER A 154 -6.42 -0.71 10.96
C SER A 154 -4.98 -0.92 11.42
N CYS A 155 -4.28 0.17 11.76
CA CYS A 155 -2.93 0.11 12.29
C CYS A 155 -2.86 -0.62 13.63
N SER A 156 -3.77 -0.33 14.56
CA SER A 156 -3.78 -0.98 15.88
C SER A 156 -4.12 -2.48 15.80
N ALA A 157 -5.04 -2.87 14.91
CA ALA A 157 -5.35 -4.27 14.65
C ALA A 157 -4.17 -4.98 13.99
N GLY A 158 -3.56 -4.36 12.98
CA GLY A 158 -2.39 -4.88 12.29
C GLY A 158 -1.17 -5.00 13.19
N LEU A 159 -0.90 -4.01 14.04
CA LEU A 159 0.18 -4.07 15.02
C LEU A 159 -0.03 -5.18 16.05
N ARG A 160 -1.26 -5.38 16.56
CA ARG A 160 -1.56 -6.51 17.46
C ARG A 160 -1.38 -7.85 16.76
N ALA A 161 -1.84 -7.99 15.51
CA ALA A 161 -1.66 -9.20 14.73
C ALA A 161 -0.19 -9.46 14.43
N SER A 162 0.57 -8.42 14.07
CA SER A 162 2.01 -8.50 13.82
C SER A 162 2.77 -8.90 15.10
N THR A 163 2.43 -8.31 16.25
CA THR A 163 3.03 -8.67 17.53
C THR A 163 2.76 -10.13 17.86
N ALA A 164 1.55 -10.61 17.70
CA ALA A 164 1.21 -12.01 17.95
C ALA A 164 1.96 -12.98 17.00
N ALA A 165 2.06 -12.63 15.72
CA ALA A 165 2.82 -13.41 14.73
C ALA A 165 4.33 -13.39 15.02
N THR A 166 4.88 -12.23 15.37
CA THR A 166 6.30 -12.08 15.73
C THR A 166 6.61 -12.84 17.03
N TYR A 167 5.70 -12.82 18.01
CA TYR A 167 5.85 -13.60 19.24
C TYR A 167 5.81 -15.11 18.95
N GLY A 168 4.95 -15.55 18.06
CA GLY A 168 4.89 -16.95 17.59
C GLY A 168 6.19 -17.36 16.90
N ALA A 169 6.69 -16.54 15.99
CA ALA A 169 7.93 -16.76 15.26
C ALA A 169 9.15 -16.73 16.21
N ALA A 170 9.21 -15.78 17.14
CA ALA A 170 10.25 -15.68 18.15
C ALA A 170 10.27 -16.91 19.09
N ARG A 171 9.09 -17.39 19.51
CA ARG A 171 8.99 -18.65 20.30
C ARG A 171 9.40 -19.87 19.50
N ALA A 172 9.08 -19.95 18.22
CA ALA A 172 9.52 -21.04 17.36
C ALA A 172 11.04 -21.02 17.16
N ALA A 173 11.62 -19.83 16.90
CA ALA A 173 13.05 -19.62 16.77
C ALA A 173 13.80 -19.94 18.07
N ALA A 174 13.26 -19.54 19.22
CA ALA A 174 13.86 -19.85 20.54
C ALA A 174 13.88 -21.35 20.84
N ARG A 175 12.87 -22.11 20.39
CA ARG A 175 12.86 -23.58 20.49
C ARG A 175 13.91 -24.23 19.57
N GLY A 176 14.27 -23.55 18.47
CA GLY A 176 15.33 -23.96 17.57
C GLY A 176 16.74 -23.42 17.93
N GLY A 177 16.89 -22.77 19.08
CA GLY A 177 18.17 -22.22 19.55
C GLY A 177 18.58 -20.86 19.00
N ALA A 178 17.68 -20.12 18.30
CA ALA A 178 17.95 -18.77 17.83
C ALA A 178 17.63 -17.69 18.88
N HIS A 179 18.54 -16.75 19.08
CA HIS A 179 18.30 -15.57 19.93
C HIS A 179 17.54 -14.48 19.18
N VAL A 180 16.35 -14.09 19.65
CA VAL A 180 15.59 -12.94 19.14
C VAL A 180 15.58 -11.84 20.20
N ALA A 181 16.08 -10.65 19.85
CA ALA A 181 16.18 -9.53 20.77
C ALA A 181 14.79 -8.98 21.17
N PRO A 182 14.47 -8.88 22.48
CA PRO A 182 13.11 -8.57 22.96
C PRO A 182 12.62 -7.13 22.64
N HIS A 183 13.51 -6.20 22.33
CA HIS A 183 13.16 -4.78 22.09
C HIS A 183 12.52 -4.50 20.72
N LEU A 184 12.44 -5.49 19.84
CA LEU A 184 11.75 -5.39 18.55
C LEU A 184 10.23 -5.62 18.65
N VAL A 185 9.70 -5.91 19.84
CA VAL A 185 8.34 -6.45 20.03
C VAL A 185 7.47 -5.56 20.92
N ASP A 186 7.92 -4.36 21.28
CA ASP A 186 7.15 -3.43 22.12
C ASP A 186 6.18 -2.56 21.26
N PRO A 187 4.86 -2.87 21.23
CA PRO A 187 3.89 -2.16 20.42
C PRO A 187 3.72 -0.69 20.86
N ASP A 188 3.98 -0.37 22.15
CA ASP A 188 3.83 0.98 22.68
C ASP A 188 4.94 1.91 22.20
N ARG A 189 6.12 1.37 21.86
CA ARG A 189 7.21 2.13 21.26
C ARG A 189 7.01 2.44 19.78
N LEU A 190 6.33 1.57 19.04
CA LEU A 190 5.97 1.80 17.64
C LEU A 190 4.88 2.87 17.48
N CYS A 191 4.06 3.07 18.52
CA CYS A 191 3.02 4.08 18.56
C CYS A 191 3.46 5.41 19.22
N ALA A 192 4.70 5.51 19.74
CA ALA A 192 5.21 6.74 20.34
C ALA A 192 5.36 7.84 19.27
N ARG A 193 4.71 8.98 19.48
CA ARG A 193 4.90 10.16 18.63
C ARG A 193 6.38 10.53 18.59
N PRO A 194 6.94 10.91 17.42
CA PRO A 194 8.28 11.48 17.33
C PRO A 194 8.45 12.62 18.33
N ALA A 195 9.56 12.66 19.04
CA ALA A 195 9.82 13.60 20.14
C ALA A 195 9.72 15.09 19.73
N HIS A 196 9.88 15.41 18.45
CA HIS A 196 9.78 16.77 17.89
C HIS A 196 8.34 17.33 17.78
N GLN A 197 7.31 16.55 18.08
CA GLN A 197 5.91 17.05 18.12
C GLN A 197 5.40 17.35 19.55
N ARG A 198 6.26 17.26 20.56
CA ARG A 198 5.95 17.77 21.90
C ARG A 198 6.11 19.30 21.89
N ARG A 199 5.07 20.03 21.48
CA ARG A 199 4.98 21.46 21.80
C ARG A 199 4.83 21.54 23.32
N GLY A 200 5.80 22.17 23.98
CA GLY A 200 5.70 22.51 25.38
C GLY A 200 4.52 23.46 25.61
N PRO A 201 3.97 23.51 26.84
CA PRO A 201 2.93 24.45 27.18
C PRO A 201 3.50 25.88 27.04
N HIS A 202 2.87 26.70 26.22
CA HIS A 202 3.12 28.13 26.29
C HIS A 202 2.58 28.61 27.65
N GLY A 203 3.46 28.92 28.56
CA GLY A 203 3.17 29.71 29.74
C GLY A 203 2.96 31.18 29.34
N PRO A 204 2.34 32.00 30.23
CA PRO A 204 1.78 33.30 29.95
C PRO A 204 2.82 34.32 29.49
#